data_a8b3ddcc896940432fef571584b35138
#
_entry.id   a8b3ddcc896940432fef571584b35138
#
_cell.length_a   1.000
_cell.length_b   1.000
_cell.length_c   1.000
_cell.angle_alpha   90.00
_cell.angle_beta   90.00
_cell.angle_gamma   90.00
#
_symmetry.space_group_name_H-M   'P 1'
#
loop_
_entity.id
_entity.type
_entity.pdbx_description
1 polymer ?
#
loop_
_entity_poly.entity_id
_entity_poly.type
_entity_poly.pdbx_seq_one_letter_code
_entity_poly.pdbx_strand_id
1 'polypeptide(L)'
;MTISFDISVPGKLQLNPGQAVDFDTPLVKTVTKELIRLQVAQDLGIPNDKIFMHVSKIVGDNVESNEILATKKSTFGSKQISSPKSGVITQIDHETGSLLIETSSESLGVTKCFFKGVVKEIKNSDITLEVKSSDKYKLKDVVGDFGGEVIYQNEQHLEDLTGDDLKNKVIFTESIKPGEAVRVDVLGANGIVTCEDIKEKEGVLSAEVEDKNSWKDIAATKHTYCIVDKKNATMYLYDVE
;
A
#
# COMPACT_ATOMS: atom_id res chain seq x y z
N MET A 1 -23.73 15.42 6.38
CA MET A 1 -24.11 14.02 6.08
C MET A 1 -22.95 13.11 6.47
N THR A 2 -23.13 11.78 6.56
CA THR A 2 -22.00 10.86 6.88
C THR A 2 -22.02 9.67 5.96
N ILE A 3 -20.82 9.23 5.56
CA ILE A 3 -20.59 7.98 4.84
C ILE A 3 -19.71 7.07 5.69
N SER A 4 -19.96 5.76 5.69
CA SER A 4 -19.14 4.77 6.40
C SER A 4 -18.71 3.68 5.45
N PHE A 5 -17.41 3.36 5.43
CA PHE A 5 -16.79 2.39 4.55
C PHE A 5 -15.68 1.64 5.27
N ASP A 6 -15.41 0.42 4.84
CA ASP A 6 -14.31 -0.41 5.35
C ASP A 6 -13.06 -0.20 4.50
N ILE A 7 -11.90 -0.31 5.12
CA ILE A 7 -10.60 -0.27 4.43
C ILE A 7 -9.81 -1.52 4.75
N SER A 8 -9.53 -2.31 3.73
CA SER A 8 -8.71 -3.52 3.81
C SER A 8 -7.23 -3.22 3.56
N VAL A 9 -6.60 -2.47 4.48
CA VAL A 9 -5.16 -2.19 4.39
C VAL A 9 -4.38 -2.88 5.51
N PRO A 10 -3.20 -3.47 5.22
CA PRO A 10 -2.36 -4.07 6.24
C PRO A 10 -1.70 -2.97 7.11
N GLY A 11 -1.97 -2.98 8.41
CA GLY A 11 -1.34 -2.08 9.35
C GLY A 11 -2.32 -1.33 10.26
N LYS A 12 -1.79 -0.43 11.10
CA LYS A 12 -2.60 0.38 12.02
C LYS A 12 -2.94 1.72 11.37
N LEU A 13 -4.22 2.05 11.34
CA LEU A 13 -4.70 3.36 10.90
C LEU A 13 -4.07 4.48 11.76
N GLN A 14 -3.65 5.56 11.09
CA GLN A 14 -3.00 6.72 11.71
C GLN A 14 -3.93 7.93 11.82
N LEU A 15 -5.22 7.72 11.55
CA LEU A 15 -6.23 8.77 11.59
C LEU A 15 -6.83 8.92 12.99
N ASN A 16 -7.35 10.10 13.29
CA ASN A 16 -8.04 10.41 14.53
C ASN A 16 -9.43 11.00 14.26
N PRO A 17 -10.43 10.74 15.13
CA PRO A 17 -11.70 11.45 15.06
C PRO A 17 -11.50 12.98 15.15
N GLY A 18 -12.25 13.71 14.34
CA GLY A 18 -12.13 15.18 14.18
C GLY A 18 -11.04 15.64 13.21
N GLN A 19 -10.23 14.73 12.69
CA GLN A 19 -9.16 15.07 11.75
C GLN A 19 -9.71 15.33 10.35
N ALA A 20 -9.34 16.47 9.74
CA ALA A 20 -9.50 16.69 8.33
C ALA A 20 -8.43 15.89 7.57
N VAL A 21 -8.85 15.19 6.54
CA VAL A 21 -7.99 14.32 5.72
C VAL A 21 -8.09 14.68 4.24
N ASP A 22 -6.99 14.49 3.54
CA ASP A 22 -6.86 14.64 2.09
C ASP A 22 -5.91 13.58 1.52
N PHE A 23 -5.63 13.63 0.23
CA PHE A 23 -4.80 12.66 -0.48
C PHE A 23 -3.32 12.65 -0.07
N ASP A 24 -2.85 13.63 0.68
CA ASP A 24 -1.49 13.65 1.24
C ASP A 24 -1.43 13.16 2.69
N THR A 25 -2.60 12.99 3.33
CA THR A 25 -2.70 12.53 4.72
C THR A 25 -2.25 11.06 4.85
N PRO A 26 -1.34 10.73 5.78
CA PRO A 26 -0.95 9.36 6.07
C PRO A 26 -2.14 8.53 6.58
N LEU A 27 -2.45 7.42 5.90
CA LEU A 27 -3.53 6.50 6.27
C LEU A 27 -3.03 5.37 7.17
N VAL A 28 -1.95 4.70 6.75
CA VAL A 28 -1.36 3.56 7.45
C VAL A 28 0.15 3.66 7.45
N LYS A 29 0.76 3.28 8.57
CA LYS A 29 2.19 3.00 8.65
C LYS A 29 2.40 1.50 8.55
N THR A 30 3.10 1.06 7.54
CA THR A 30 3.51 -0.33 7.39
C THR A 30 4.94 -0.48 7.92
N VAL A 31 5.15 -1.38 8.88
CA VAL A 31 6.49 -1.80 9.29
C VAL A 31 6.92 -2.87 8.29
N THR A 32 7.82 -2.54 7.39
CA THR A 32 8.42 -3.54 6.50
C THR A 32 9.55 -4.24 7.23
N LYS A 33 9.47 -5.58 7.32
CA LYS A 33 10.56 -6.41 7.79
C LYS A 33 11.52 -6.64 6.62
N GLU A 34 12.77 -6.25 6.78
CA GLU A 34 13.84 -6.48 5.82
C GLU A 34 14.74 -7.62 6.34
N LEU A 35 15.04 -8.59 5.49
CA LEU A 35 16.00 -9.65 5.80
C LEU A 35 17.37 -9.28 5.24
N ILE A 36 18.33 -9.07 6.13
CA ILE A 36 19.74 -8.83 5.78
C ILE A 36 20.50 -10.15 5.89
N ARG A 37 21.13 -10.58 4.81
CA ARG A 37 22.02 -11.74 4.79
C ARG A 37 23.48 -11.29 4.85
N LEU A 38 24.20 -11.74 5.88
CA LEU A 38 25.63 -11.54 6.04
C LEU A 38 26.38 -12.83 5.66
N GLN A 39 27.37 -12.73 4.79
CA GLN A 39 28.21 -13.86 4.33
C GLN A 39 29.40 -14.09 5.29
N VAL A 40 29.09 -14.48 6.54
CA VAL A 40 30.04 -14.51 7.65
C VAL A 40 31.24 -15.40 7.36
N ALA A 41 31.03 -16.60 6.82
CA ALA A 41 32.12 -17.54 6.55
C ALA A 41 33.06 -17.01 5.46
N GLN A 42 32.50 -16.50 4.37
CA GLN A 42 33.25 -15.91 3.27
C GLN A 42 34.06 -14.70 3.75
N ASP A 43 33.42 -13.78 4.48
CA ASP A 43 34.06 -12.55 4.94
C ASP A 43 35.14 -12.83 5.98
N LEU A 44 35.00 -13.80 6.87
CA LEU A 44 36.01 -14.20 7.82
C LEU A 44 37.09 -15.10 7.19
N GLY A 45 36.86 -15.66 6.01
CA GLY A 45 37.72 -16.65 5.36
C GLY A 45 37.83 -17.94 6.21
N ILE A 46 36.67 -18.52 6.56
CA ILE A 46 36.53 -19.79 7.30
C ILE A 46 35.64 -20.77 6.51
N PRO A 47 35.73 -22.07 6.76
CA PRO A 47 34.77 -23.04 6.24
C PRO A 47 33.35 -22.76 6.76
N ASN A 48 32.35 -22.97 5.91
CA ASN A 48 30.96 -22.67 6.23
C ASN A 48 30.46 -23.42 7.49
N ASP A 49 30.82 -24.70 7.62
CA ASP A 49 30.46 -25.59 8.73
C ASP A 49 31.01 -25.12 10.08
N LYS A 50 32.01 -24.24 10.07
CA LYS A 50 32.64 -23.69 11.29
C LYS A 50 32.09 -22.34 11.72
N ILE A 51 31.04 -21.82 11.07
CA ILE A 51 30.44 -20.52 11.39
C ILE A 51 30.10 -20.39 12.89
N PHE A 52 29.52 -21.42 13.50
CA PHE A 52 29.12 -21.43 14.92
C PHE A 52 30.28 -21.25 15.91
N MET A 53 31.52 -21.54 15.50
CA MET A 53 32.71 -21.34 16.35
C MET A 53 33.14 -19.86 16.42
N HIS A 54 32.64 -19.05 15.54
CA HIS A 54 33.05 -17.65 15.37
C HIS A 54 31.94 -16.66 15.65
N VAL A 55 30.68 -17.06 15.59
CA VAL A 55 29.50 -16.23 15.91
C VAL A 55 29.30 -16.20 17.42
N SER A 56 29.08 -15.00 17.97
CA SER A 56 28.88 -14.76 19.42
C SER A 56 27.40 -14.69 19.83
N LYS A 57 26.49 -14.83 18.89
CA LYS A 57 25.04 -14.74 19.05
C LYS A 57 24.35 -16.00 18.59
N ILE A 58 23.11 -16.20 19.04
CA ILE A 58 22.26 -17.32 18.63
C ILE A 58 20.99 -16.82 17.90
N VAL A 59 20.27 -17.75 17.28
CA VAL A 59 18.97 -17.46 16.67
C VAL A 59 18.00 -17.00 17.76
N GLY A 60 17.31 -15.88 17.50
CA GLY A 60 16.41 -15.21 18.44
C GLY A 60 17.04 -14.04 19.20
N ASP A 61 18.37 -13.86 19.17
CA ASP A 61 19.02 -12.73 19.82
C ASP A 61 18.74 -11.41 19.11
N ASN A 62 18.54 -10.37 19.91
CA ASN A 62 18.55 -9.00 19.44
C ASN A 62 19.98 -8.53 19.18
N VAL A 63 20.16 -7.77 18.12
CA VAL A 63 21.44 -7.15 17.75
C VAL A 63 21.25 -5.67 17.49
N GLU A 64 22.24 -4.88 17.88
CA GLU A 64 22.26 -3.45 17.60
C GLU A 64 23.09 -3.13 16.33
N SER A 65 22.86 -1.96 15.74
CA SER A 65 23.69 -1.49 14.64
C SER A 65 25.14 -1.36 15.10
N ASN A 66 26.08 -1.87 14.28
CA ASN A 66 27.53 -1.97 14.56
C ASN A 66 27.91 -2.93 15.69
N GLU A 67 27.00 -3.71 16.26
CA GLU A 67 27.35 -4.77 17.22
C GLU A 67 28.14 -5.88 16.53
N ILE A 68 29.23 -6.34 17.19
CA ILE A 68 30.07 -7.42 16.66
C ILE A 68 29.34 -8.76 16.80
N LEU A 69 29.08 -9.40 15.67
CA LEU A 69 28.36 -10.66 15.57
C LEU A 69 29.30 -11.88 15.45
N ALA A 70 30.43 -11.70 14.80
CA ALA A 70 31.40 -12.76 14.59
C ALA A 70 32.83 -12.25 14.65
N THR A 71 33.75 -13.11 15.16
CA THR A 71 35.17 -12.76 15.29
C THR A 71 36.03 -13.95 14.92
N LYS A 72 37.05 -13.72 14.06
CA LYS A 72 38.15 -14.65 13.82
C LYS A 72 39.43 -14.05 14.36
N LYS A 73 40.04 -14.69 15.36
CA LYS A 73 41.38 -14.34 15.86
C LYS A 73 42.47 -15.03 15.03
N SER A 74 43.52 -14.33 14.72
CA SER A 74 44.71 -14.87 14.07
C SER A 74 45.98 -14.37 14.76
N THR A 75 47.14 -14.92 14.42
CA THR A 75 48.42 -14.54 14.99
C THR A 75 48.79 -13.07 14.72
N PHE A 76 48.21 -12.49 13.68
CA PHE A 76 48.52 -11.11 13.24
C PHE A 76 47.35 -10.14 13.39
N GLY A 77 46.33 -10.48 14.20
CA GLY A 77 45.17 -9.61 14.43
C GLY A 77 43.84 -10.34 14.54
N SER A 78 42.75 -9.57 14.54
CA SER A 78 41.39 -10.12 14.52
C SER A 78 40.59 -9.53 13.39
N LYS A 79 39.77 -10.37 12.73
CA LYS A 79 38.78 -9.93 11.75
C LYS A 79 37.42 -10.04 12.39
N GLN A 80 36.60 -9.02 12.26
CA GLN A 80 35.30 -8.92 12.89
C GLN A 80 34.21 -8.60 11.86
N ILE A 81 33.02 -9.09 12.09
CA ILE A 81 31.82 -8.77 11.33
C ILE A 81 30.81 -8.20 12.29
N SER A 82 30.29 -7.03 11.97
CA SER A 82 29.25 -6.34 12.74
C SER A 82 27.93 -6.27 12.00
N SER A 83 26.85 -6.09 12.74
CA SER A 83 25.53 -5.88 12.17
C SER A 83 25.45 -4.50 11.51
N PRO A 84 24.95 -4.41 10.25
CA PRO A 84 24.76 -3.11 9.61
C PRO A 84 23.56 -2.34 10.15
N LYS A 85 22.58 -3.02 10.75
CA LYS A 85 21.36 -2.45 11.33
C LYS A 85 20.95 -3.22 12.59
N SER A 86 20.13 -2.59 13.44
CA SER A 86 19.48 -3.28 14.57
C SER A 86 18.42 -4.24 14.08
N GLY A 87 18.28 -5.39 14.76
CA GLY A 87 17.32 -6.43 14.36
C GLY A 87 17.37 -7.66 15.24
N VAL A 88 16.82 -8.77 14.74
CA VAL A 88 16.81 -10.09 15.39
C VAL A 88 17.46 -11.11 14.47
N ILE A 89 18.34 -11.95 14.99
CA ILE A 89 18.91 -13.06 14.23
C ILE A 89 17.83 -14.12 14.02
N THR A 90 17.48 -14.38 12.77
CA THR A 90 16.44 -15.36 12.40
C THR A 90 17.02 -16.70 11.96
N GLN A 91 18.25 -16.70 11.44
CA GLN A 91 18.90 -17.92 10.97
C GLN A 91 20.42 -17.80 11.01
N ILE A 92 21.08 -18.89 11.40
CA ILE A 92 22.53 -19.12 11.20
C ILE A 92 22.64 -20.37 10.34
N ASP A 93 23.10 -20.22 9.11
CA ASP A 93 23.15 -21.27 8.11
C ASP A 93 24.58 -21.78 7.94
N HIS A 94 24.84 -23.00 8.38
CA HIS A 94 26.16 -23.63 8.30
C HIS A 94 26.47 -24.23 6.91
N GLU A 95 25.46 -24.40 6.06
CA GLU A 95 25.69 -24.88 4.68
C GLU A 95 26.23 -23.75 3.81
N THR A 96 25.63 -22.57 3.92
CA THR A 96 26.04 -21.39 3.17
C THR A 96 27.05 -20.49 3.91
N GLY A 97 27.27 -20.72 5.21
CA GLY A 97 28.12 -19.89 6.06
C GLY A 97 27.56 -18.49 6.29
N SER A 98 26.24 -18.32 6.24
CA SER A 98 25.57 -17.03 6.34
C SER A 98 24.76 -16.87 7.62
N LEU A 99 24.53 -15.61 8.00
CA LEU A 99 23.67 -15.20 9.12
C LEU A 99 22.60 -14.27 8.59
N LEU A 100 21.32 -14.53 8.94
CA LEU A 100 20.18 -13.70 8.57
C LEU A 100 19.72 -12.88 9.77
N ILE A 101 19.54 -11.59 9.53
CA ILE A 101 19.00 -10.64 10.49
C ILE A 101 17.69 -10.10 9.95
N GLU A 102 16.61 -10.28 10.68
CA GLU A 102 15.36 -9.57 10.41
C GLU A 102 15.42 -8.21 11.08
N THR A 103 15.43 -7.16 10.27
CA THR A 103 15.40 -5.79 10.76
C THR A 103 13.98 -5.25 10.62
N SER A 104 13.48 -4.64 11.66
CA SER A 104 12.33 -3.75 11.52
C SER A 104 12.87 -2.42 11.01
N SER A 105 13.00 -2.27 9.70
CA SER A 105 13.14 -0.92 9.17
C SER A 105 11.74 -0.29 9.28
N GLU A 106 11.64 0.77 10.05
CA GLU A 106 10.60 1.77 9.83
C GLU A 106 10.90 2.48 8.49
N SER A 107 11.07 1.72 7.41
CA SER A 107 10.84 2.27 6.10
C SER A 107 9.33 2.41 6.03
N LEU A 108 8.90 3.59 6.37
CA LEU A 108 7.51 4.02 6.34
C LEU A 108 7.03 3.91 4.89
N GLY A 109 6.54 2.73 4.53
CA GLY A 109 5.56 2.63 3.47
C GLY A 109 4.34 3.38 3.99
N VAL A 110 4.29 4.69 3.75
CA VAL A 110 3.14 5.51 4.12
C VAL A 110 2.12 5.31 3.01
N THR A 111 1.13 4.47 3.25
CA THR A 111 -0.07 4.48 2.42
C THR A 111 -0.82 5.77 2.75
N LYS A 112 -1.04 6.60 1.74
CA LYS A 112 -1.81 7.85 1.87
C LYS A 112 -3.30 7.56 1.78
N CYS A 113 -4.11 8.50 2.29
CA CYS A 113 -5.54 8.47 2.09
C CYS A 113 -5.88 8.60 0.60
N PHE A 114 -6.89 7.86 0.18
CA PHE A 114 -7.49 7.96 -1.15
C PHE A 114 -8.87 8.64 -1.10
N PHE A 115 -9.14 9.37 -0.01
CA PHE A 115 -10.39 10.07 0.24
C PHE A 115 -10.13 11.41 0.93
N LYS A 116 -11.12 12.31 0.87
CA LYS A 116 -11.09 13.64 1.45
C LYS A 116 -12.34 13.88 2.31
N GLY A 117 -12.20 14.60 3.43
CA GLY A 117 -13.30 14.91 4.34
C GLY A 117 -12.86 15.07 5.78
N VAL A 118 -13.80 15.04 6.72
CA VAL A 118 -13.52 15.06 8.16
C VAL A 118 -13.84 13.69 8.77
N VAL A 119 -12.88 13.08 9.42
CA VAL A 119 -13.07 11.79 10.11
C VAL A 119 -13.97 12.00 11.31
N LYS A 120 -15.15 11.37 11.32
CA LYS A 120 -16.08 11.43 12.45
C LYS A 120 -15.82 10.32 13.48
N GLU A 121 -15.64 9.10 13.00
CA GLU A 121 -15.45 7.91 13.83
C GLU A 121 -14.55 6.90 13.12
N ILE A 122 -13.82 6.10 13.91
CA ILE A 122 -13.05 4.95 13.44
C ILE A 122 -13.35 3.76 14.34
N LYS A 123 -13.82 2.66 13.76
CA LYS A 123 -14.07 1.39 14.44
C LYS A 123 -13.36 0.26 13.71
N ASN A 124 -12.24 -0.20 14.25
CA ASN A 124 -11.37 -1.17 13.60
C ASN A 124 -10.90 -0.66 12.22
N SER A 125 -11.41 -1.25 11.13
CA SER A 125 -11.16 -0.86 9.74
C SER A 125 -12.27 0.02 9.14
N ASP A 126 -13.39 0.20 9.86
CA ASP A 126 -14.48 1.07 9.42
C ASP A 126 -14.17 2.54 9.71
N ILE A 127 -14.23 3.37 8.69
CA ILE A 127 -14.07 4.83 8.79
C ILE A 127 -15.41 5.50 8.47
N THR A 128 -15.83 6.39 9.34
CA THR A 128 -16.97 7.27 9.09
C THR A 128 -16.47 8.68 8.81
N LEU A 129 -16.79 9.22 7.63
CA LEU A 129 -16.50 10.60 7.24
C LEU A 129 -17.75 11.48 7.33
N GLU A 130 -17.53 12.72 7.71
CA GLU A 130 -18.50 13.79 7.53
C GLU A 130 -18.32 14.45 6.16
N VAL A 131 -19.43 14.55 5.41
CA VAL A 131 -19.45 15.05 4.04
C VAL A 131 -20.68 15.96 3.82
N LYS A 132 -20.66 16.77 2.77
CA LYS A 132 -21.77 17.68 2.45
C LYS A 132 -22.95 16.93 1.87
N SER A 133 -22.71 16.15 0.83
CA SER A 133 -23.70 15.30 0.13
C SER A 133 -23.09 13.97 -0.25
N SER A 134 -23.91 12.95 -0.40
CA SER A 134 -23.45 11.63 -0.87
C SER A 134 -24.55 10.78 -1.44
N ASP A 135 -24.20 10.00 -2.47
CA ASP A 135 -24.99 8.91 -3.03
C ASP A 135 -24.24 7.58 -2.90
N LYS A 136 -24.99 6.50 -2.80
CA LYS A 136 -24.45 5.15 -2.59
C LYS A 136 -24.88 4.23 -3.73
N TYR A 137 -23.92 3.54 -4.34
CA TYR A 137 -24.14 2.61 -5.44
C TYR A 137 -23.57 1.25 -5.13
N LYS A 138 -24.24 0.21 -5.62
CA LYS A 138 -23.73 -1.16 -5.57
C LYS A 138 -22.81 -1.44 -6.74
N LEU A 139 -21.83 -2.28 -6.47
CA LEU A 139 -20.83 -2.74 -7.43
C LEU A 139 -20.94 -4.25 -7.60
N LYS A 140 -20.76 -4.77 -8.79
CA LYS A 140 -20.77 -6.21 -9.05
C LYS A 140 -19.40 -6.84 -9.14
N ASP A 141 -18.36 -6.05 -9.44
CA ASP A 141 -17.00 -6.49 -9.47
C ASP A 141 -16.08 -5.39 -8.94
N VAL A 142 -15.20 -5.73 -7.97
CA VAL A 142 -14.30 -4.78 -7.30
C VAL A 142 -12.94 -5.43 -7.08
N VAL A 143 -11.89 -4.86 -7.68
CA VAL A 143 -10.53 -5.38 -7.55
C VAL A 143 -9.89 -4.98 -6.22
N GLY A 144 -10.11 -3.77 -5.72
CA GLY A 144 -9.53 -3.28 -4.47
C GLY A 144 -10.26 -2.07 -3.90
N ASP A 145 -9.81 -1.60 -2.71
CA ASP A 145 -10.25 -0.34 -2.15
C ASP A 145 -9.49 0.80 -2.83
N PHE A 146 -10.22 1.79 -3.30
CA PHE A 146 -9.63 2.99 -3.89
C PHE A 146 -10.62 4.17 -3.84
N GLY A 147 -10.14 5.34 -4.17
CA GLY A 147 -10.95 6.53 -4.27
C GLY A 147 -10.12 7.72 -4.73
N GLY A 148 -10.77 8.85 -4.89
CA GLY A 148 -10.13 10.06 -5.40
C GLY A 148 -11.14 11.08 -5.88
N GLU A 149 -10.64 12.10 -6.54
CA GLU A 149 -11.45 13.05 -7.28
C GLU A 149 -11.88 12.42 -8.61
N VAL A 150 -13.12 12.62 -9.02
CA VAL A 150 -13.70 11.95 -10.18
C VAL A 150 -13.43 12.72 -11.47
N ILE A 151 -12.95 12.00 -12.49
CA ILE A 151 -12.92 12.48 -13.88
C ILE A 151 -13.97 11.70 -14.68
N TYR A 152 -14.97 12.41 -15.21
CA TYR A 152 -15.96 11.83 -16.12
C TYR A 152 -15.47 11.90 -17.56
N GLN A 153 -15.25 10.74 -18.21
CA GLN A 153 -14.67 10.66 -19.57
C GLN A 153 -15.43 11.46 -20.63
N ASN A 154 -16.74 11.65 -20.47
CA ASN A 154 -17.56 12.42 -21.40
C ASN A 154 -17.09 13.86 -21.58
N GLU A 155 -16.21 14.37 -20.71
CA GLU A 155 -15.70 15.73 -20.69
C GLU A 155 -14.25 15.86 -21.16
N GLN A 156 -13.48 14.74 -21.15
CA GLN A 156 -12.06 14.74 -21.56
C GLN A 156 -11.71 13.45 -22.32
N HIS A 157 -10.87 13.58 -23.33
CA HIS A 157 -10.31 12.42 -24.03
C HIS A 157 -9.20 11.82 -23.17
N LEU A 158 -9.30 10.53 -22.82
CA LEU A 158 -8.30 9.84 -22.00
C LEU A 158 -6.89 9.88 -22.62
N GLU A 159 -6.82 9.95 -23.96
CA GLU A 159 -5.54 10.00 -24.70
C GLU A 159 -4.73 11.26 -24.44
N ASP A 160 -5.39 12.36 -24.09
CA ASP A 160 -4.77 13.68 -23.85
C ASP A 160 -4.30 13.86 -22.41
N LEU A 161 -4.71 12.98 -21.47
CA LEU A 161 -4.38 13.09 -20.06
C LEU A 161 -2.92 12.69 -19.77
N THR A 162 -2.29 13.47 -18.89
CA THR A 162 -0.93 13.26 -18.38
C THR A 162 -0.96 12.70 -16.95
N GLY A 163 0.21 12.32 -16.41
CA GLY A 163 0.29 11.87 -15.02
C GLY A 163 -0.12 12.93 -13.99
N ASP A 164 0.11 14.20 -14.26
CA ASP A 164 -0.32 15.29 -13.37
C ASP A 164 -1.84 15.42 -13.32
N ASP A 165 -2.52 15.17 -14.45
CA ASP A 165 -3.99 15.22 -14.54
C ASP A 165 -4.64 14.04 -13.81
N LEU A 166 -3.94 12.89 -13.73
CA LEU A 166 -4.47 11.62 -13.21
C LEU A 166 -4.14 11.37 -11.73
N LYS A 167 -3.20 12.10 -11.16
CA LYS A 167 -2.80 11.93 -9.76
C LYS A 167 -3.98 12.18 -8.81
N ASN A 168 -4.24 11.22 -7.92
CA ASN A 168 -5.36 11.22 -6.97
C ASN A 168 -6.75 11.23 -7.64
N LYS A 169 -6.84 10.81 -8.90
CA LYS A 169 -8.09 10.79 -9.65
C LYS A 169 -8.61 9.37 -9.85
N VAL A 170 -9.91 9.27 -10.00
CA VAL A 170 -10.62 8.05 -10.42
C VAL A 170 -11.34 8.34 -11.72
N ILE A 171 -11.10 7.48 -12.71
CA ILE A 171 -11.69 7.63 -14.04
C ILE A 171 -13.06 6.96 -14.07
N PHE A 172 -14.07 7.70 -14.47
CA PHE A 172 -15.41 7.19 -14.73
C PHE A 172 -15.68 7.15 -16.21
N THR A 173 -15.85 5.96 -16.77
CA THR A 173 -16.11 5.72 -18.18
C THR A 173 -17.10 4.60 -18.38
N GLU A 174 -17.91 4.65 -19.43
CA GLU A 174 -18.87 3.57 -19.72
C GLU A 174 -18.15 2.25 -20.03
N SER A 175 -17.07 2.33 -20.83
CA SER A 175 -16.20 1.21 -21.13
C SER A 175 -14.77 1.71 -21.39
N ILE A 176 -13.79 0.82 -21.25
CA ILE A 176 -12.38 1.14 -21.50
C ILE A 176 -11.68 -0.07 -22.13
N LYS A 177 -10.75 0.18 -23.05
CA LYS A 177 -9.93 -0.89 -23.64
C LYS A 177 -8.83 -1.30 -22.66
N PRO A 178 -8.39 -2.58 -22.66
CA PRO A 178 -7.34 -3.05 -21.75
C PRO A 178 -6.06 -2.21 -21.77
N GLY A 179 -5.57 -1.87 -22.95
CA GLY A 179 -4.36 -1.04 -23.09
C GLY A 179 -4.52 0.38 -22.55
N GLU A 180 -5.71 0.97 -22.63
CA GLU A 180 -6.02 2.28 -22.07
C GLU A 180 -6.12 2.20 -20.54
N ALA A 181 -6.72 1.13 -19.99
CA ALA A 181 -6.81 0.91 -18.55
C ALA A 181 -5.41 0.79 -17.92
N VAL A 182 -4.52 0.00 -18.50
CA VAL A 182 -3.12 -0.11 -18.06
C VAL A 182 -2.40 1.23 -18.16
N ARG A 183 -2.59 1.97 -19.26
CA ARG A 183 -1.98 3.29 -19.43
C ARG A 183 -2.39 4.27 -18.34
N VAL A 184 -3.68 4.35 -18.03
CA VAL A 184 -4.23 5.26 -17.01
C VAL A 184 -3.69 4.91 -15.61
N ASP A 185 -3.59 3.61 -15.30
CA ASP A 185 -3.00 3.11 -14.06
C ASP A 185 -1.51 3.48 -13.95
N VAL A 186 -0.71 3.23 -14.99
CA VAL A 186 0.73 3.58 -15.04
C VAL A 186 0.96 5.10 -14.93
N LEU A 187 0.05 5.91 -15.45
CA LEU A 187 0.08 7.37 -15.31
C LEU A 187 -0.32 7.85 -13.92
N GLY A 188 -0.79 6.97 -13.03
CA GLY A 188 -1.00 7.26 -11.62
C GLY A 188 -2.45 7.58 -11.23
N ALA A 189 -3.44 7.15 -12.02
CA ALA A 189 -4.83 7.15 -11.59
C ALA A 189 -5.02 6.21 -10.39
N ASN A 190 -5.84 6.59 -9.45
CA ASN A 190 -6.13 5.78 -8.27
C ASN A 190 -7.05 4.59 -8.56
N GLY A 191 -7.74 4.59 -9.69
CA GLY A 191 -8.60 3.51 -10.12
C GLY A 191 -9.56 3.91 -11.24
N ILE A 192 -10.33 2.93 -11.70
CA ILE A 192 -11.27 3.07 -12.82
C ILE A 192 -12.63 2.52 -12.41
N VAL A 193 -13.69 3.27 -12.65
CA VAL A 193 -15.08 2.81 -12.49
C VAL A 193 -15.74 2.74 -13.85
N THR A 194 -16.35 1.57 -14.16
CA THR A 194 -17.00 1.32 -15.45
C THR A 194 -18.43 0.83 -15.31
N CYS A 195 -19.20 0.97 -16.39
CA CYS A 195 -20.50 0.33 -16.55
C CYS A 195 -20.39 -1.06 -17.18
N GLU A 196 -19.32 -1.32 -17.94
CA GLU A 196 -19.06 -2.58 -18.62
C GLU A 196 -17.78 -3.24 -18.08
N ASP A 197 -17.71 -4.58 -18.11
CA ASP A 197 -16.58 -5.34 -17.62
C ASP A 197 -15.27 -4.96 -18.37
N ILE A 198 -14.22 -4.73 -17.59
CA ILE A 198 -12.87 -4.51 -18.11
C ILE A 198 -12.22 -5.88 -18.32
N LYS A 199 -11.96 -6.24 -19.57
CA LYS A 199 -11.21 -7.45 -19.91
C LYS A 199 -9.72 -7.25 -19.61
N GLU A 200 -9.03 -8.32 -19.14
CA GLU A 200 -7.58 -8.30 -18.89
C GLU A 200 -7.12 -7.16 -17.94
N LYS A 201 -7.78 -7.06 -16.78
CA LYS A 201 -7.57 -6.00 -15.77
C LYS A 201 -6.55 -6.36 -14.68
N GLU A 202 -5.66 -7.34 -14.90
CA GLU A 202 -4.68 -7.74 -13.90
C GLU A 202 -3.83 -6.56 -13.40
N GLY A 203 -3.86 -6.32 -12.08
CA GLY A 203 -3.11 -5.25 -11.42
C GLY A 203 -3.77 -3.87 -11.44
N VAL A 204 -4.80 -3.63 -12.25
CA VAL A 204 -5.49 -2.34 -12.32
C VAL A 204 -6.61 -2.28 -11.26
N LEU A 205 -6.57 -1.27 -10.38
CA LEU A 205 -7.67 -1.01 -9.42
C LEU A 205 -8.91 -0.59 -10.20
N SER A 206 -9.96 -1.39 -10.10
CA SER A 206 -11.17 -1.14 -10.87
C SER A 206 -12.43 -1.64 -10.17
N ALA A 207 -13.56 -1.05 -10.54
CA ALA A 207 -14.88 -1.45 -10.09
C ALA A 207 -15.90 -1.32 -11.23
N GLU A 208 -16.88 -2.24 -11.27
CA GLU A 208 -17.97 -2.23 -12.22
C GLU A 208 -19.29 -1.93 -11.50
N VAL A 209 -20.05 -0.96 -12.00
CA VAL A 209 -21.36 -0.59 -11.46
C VAL A 209 -22.37 -1.72 -11.74
N GLU A 210 -23.27 -2.01 -10.79
CA GLU A 210 -24.19 -3.15 -10.86
C GLU A 210 -25.13 -3.08 -12.08
N ASP A 211 -25.61 -1.88 -12.43
CA ASP A 211 -26.58 -1.70 -13.51
C ASP A 211 -26.46 -0.35 -14.25
N LYS A 212 -27.06 -0.32 -15.45
CA LYS A 212 -27.03 0.87 -16.34
C LYS A 212 -27.87 2.06 -15.83
N ASN A 213 -28.84 1.84 -14.94
CA ASN A 213 -29.63 2.96 -14.39
C ASN A 213 -28.81 3.71 -13.36
N SER A 214 -28.12 2.96 -12.46
CA SER A 214 -27.12 3.54 -11.54
C SER A 214 -26.07 4.34 -12.29
N TRP A 215 -25.59 3.86 -13.44
CA TRP A 215 -24.65 4.61 -14.28
C TRP A 215 -25.20 5.94 -14.78
N LYS A 216 -26.46 5.97 -15.22
CA LYS A 216 -27.13 7.20 -15.67
C LYS A 216 -27.28 8.21 -14.53
N ASP A 217 -27.61 7.74 -13.33
CA ASP A 217 -27.75 8.60 -12.15
C ASP A 217 -26.38 9.19 -11.76
N ILE A 218 -25.32 8.39 -11.78
CA ILE A 218 -23.94 8.84 -11.57
C ILE A 218 -23.55 9.96 -12.54
N ALA A 219 -23.85 9.76 -13.83
CA ALA A 219 -23.54 10.74 -14.87
C ALA A 219 -24.34 12.06 -14.73
N ALA A 220 -25.52 11.98 -14.10
CA ALA A 220 -26.39 13.14 -13.87
C ALA A 220 -26.02 13.94 -12.62
N THR A 221 -25.64 13.29 -11.52
CA THR A 221 -25.35 13.94 -10.22
C THR A 221 -23.96 14.56 -10.15
N LYS A 222 -22.96 13.95 -10.81
CA LYS A 222 -21.58 14.49 -10.96
C LYS A 222 -20.94 14.95 -9.66
N HIS A 223 -20.88 14.08 -8.66
CA HIS A 223 -20.12 14.36 -7.44
C HIS A 223 -18.62 14.53 -7.70
N THR A 224 -17.95 15.25 -6.83
CA THR A 224 -16.52 15.56 -6.97
C THR A 224 -15.62 14.41 -6.57
N TYR A 225 -16.01 13.60 -5.57
CA TYR A 225 -15.17 12.56 -4.98
C TYR A 225 -15.87 11.21 -4.99
N CYS A 226 -15.08 10.12 -5.02
CA CYS A 226 -15.57 8.77 -4.82
C CYS A 226 -14.73 7.98 -3.82
N ILE A 227 -15.35 6.98 -3.20
CA ILE A 227 -14.73 5.91 -2.42
C ILE A 227 -15.33 4.59 -2.86
N VAL A 228 -14.48 3.64 -3.20
CA VAL A 228 -14.85 2.24 -3.51
C VAL A 228 -14.45 1.38 -2.33
N ASP A 229 -15.42 0.72 -1.73
CA ASP A 229 -15.29 -0.23 -0.62
C ASP A 229 -15.44 -1.65 -1.20
N LYS A 230 -14.33 -2.34 -1.34
CA LYS A 230 -14.29 -3.71 -1.89
C LYS A 230 -15.06 -4.70 -1.02
N LYS A 231 -14.88 -4.62 0.30
CA LYS A 231 -15.47 -5.56 1.25
C LYS A 231 -16.99 -5.58 1.18
N ASN A 232 -17.60 -4.41 1.01
CA ASN A 232 -19.04 -4.25 0.95
C ASN A 232 -19.57 -4.17 -0.50
N ALA A 233 -18.69 -4.29 -1.51
CA ALA A 233 -19.01 -4.11 -2.92
C ALA A 233 -19.85 -2.84 -3.16
N THR A 234 -19.39 -1.72 -2.63
CA THR A 234 -20.14 -0.46 -2.59
C THR A 234 -19.26 0.70 -2.99
N MET A 235 -19.85 1.65 -3.70
CA MET A 235 -19.24 2.93 -4.00
C MET A 235 -20.03 4.06 -3.39
N TYR A 236 -19.33 5.01 -2.81
CA TYR A 236 -19.89 6.29 -2.38
C TYR A 236 -19.38 7.38 -3.31
N LEU A 237 -20.30 8.15 -3.88
CA LEU A 237 -20.01 9.41 -4.55
C LEU A 237 -20.41 10.54 -3.61
N TYR A 238 -19.56 11.57 -3.46
CA TYR A 238 -19.79 12.58 -2.44
C TYR A 238 -19.08 13.90 -2.71
N ASP A 239 -19.53 14.93 -1.99
CA ASP A 239 -18.91 16.26 -1.96
C ASP A 239 -18.51 16.64 -0.54
N VAL A 240 -17.45 17.40 -0.40
CA VAL A 240 -17.02 18.03 0.86
C VAL A 240 -17.36 19.51 0.87
N GLU A 241 -17.34 20.13 2.05
CA GLU A 241 -17.55 21.58 2.18
C GLU A 241 -16.44 22.40 1.56
#